data_efeb8d3b9dc402bde488eb268d7b3974
#
_entry.id   efeb8d3b9dc402bde488eb268d7b3974
#
_cell.length_a   1.000
_cell.length_b   1.000
_cell.length_c   1.000
_cell.angle_alpha   90.00
_cell.angle_beta   90.00
_cell.angle_gamma   90.00
#
_symmetry.space_group_name_H-M   'P 1'
#
loop_
_entity.id
_entity.type
_entity.pdbx_description
1 polymer ?
#
loop_
_entity_poly.entity_id
_entity_poly.type
_entity_poly.pdbx_seq_one_letter_code
_entity_poly.pdbx_strand_id
1 'polypeptide(L)'
;MTSVVFAFKVLCVSFLFIVVASRPTIRPKMFNVQRHGSKSDGKTDNTNVFTSVWNRACRRKSGSSKIYVPKGTFYLGGVEFVGPCKNPIEFLIDGTLLAPANPNNIKQDTWIKFKYINDLSISGSGTLDGQGKQSWPLNDCHKNPNCPKLAMTMGFAFVNNSNIKDITSLNSKMGHFNFFSVHHFNITGVTITAPGNSPNTDGIKMGSCSNIHISNTNIGTGDDCIAILSGTTNLDISNVNCGPGHGISVGSLGKNKDEKDVKDLTIRDVIFNGTSDGIRIKTWESSASKILVSNFLYENIQMIDVGKPINIDQKYCPHPPCEHEQKGESHVQIQNLKLKNIYGTSKNKVAVNLQCSKRFPCKNIELIDINITNNGLVDSFSTLVCENVDGSVSGKMVPQHCIN
;
A
#
# COMPACT_ATOMS: atom_id res chain seq x y z
N MET A 1 -20.70 34.36 -83.44
CA MET A 1 -19.55 34.89 -82.66
C MET A 1 -19.92 34.98 -81.24
N THR A 2 -19.58 33.95 -80.42
CA THR A 2 -19.98 33.81 -79.01
C THR A 2 -18.70 33.98 -78.15
N SER A 3 -18.61 35.06 -77.42
CA SER A 3 -17.50 35.36 -76.51
C SER A 3 -17.74 34.61 -75.15
N VAL A 4 -16.80 33.78 -74.81
CA VAL A 4 -16.76 33.10 -73.53
C VAL A 4 -15.96 33.94 -72.51
N VAL A 5 -16.61 34.40 -71.44
CA VAL A 5 -15.93 35.11 -70.36
C VAL A 5 -15.55 34.08 -69.26
N PHE A 6 -14.24 33.89 -69.06
CA PHE A 6 -13.70 33.11 -67.98
C PHE A 6 -13.62 33.96 -66.69
N ALA A 7 -14.38 33.59 -65.68
CA ALA A 7 -14.29 34.19 -64.36
C ALA A 7 -13.29 33.39 -63.50
N PHE A 8 -12.14 33.98 -63.18
CA PHE A 8 -11.23 33.47 -62.18
C PHE A 8 -11.73 33.75 -60.77
N LYS A 9 -12.10 32.70 -60.05
CA LYS A 9 -12.32 32.79 -58.59
C LYS A 9 -11.01 32.68 -57.87
N VAL A 10 -10.50 33.77 -57.32
CA VAL A 10 -9.34 33.77 -56.41
C VAL A 10 -9.82 33.30 -55.04
N LEU A 11 -9.36 32.12 -54.61
CA LEU A 11 -9.63 31.56 -53.30
C LEU A 11 -8.56 32.09 -52.31
N CYS A 12 -8.88 33.10 -51.49
CA CYS A 12 -8.04 33.55 -50.40
C CYS A 12 -8.10 32.54 -49.27
N VAL A 13 -7.10 31.69 -49.11
CA VAL A 13 -6.90 30.84 -47.95
C VAL A 13 -6.18 31.64 -46.87
N SER A 14 -6.94 32.14 -45.90
CA SER A 14 -6.37 32.80 -44.73
C SER A 14 -5.86 31.73 -43.75
N PHE A 15 -4.52 31.60 -43.70
CA PHE A 15 -3.86 30.80 -42.65
C PHE A 15 -3.98 31.52 -41.31
N LEU A 16 -4.88 31.05 -40.43
CA LEU A 16 -4.88 31.45 -39.03
C LEU A 16 -3.68 30.79 -38.35
N PHE A 17 -2.61 31.53 -38.14
CA PHE A 17 -1.52 31.10 -37.25
C PHE A 17 -2.04 31.19 -35.78
N ILE A 18 -2.43 30.05 -35.20
CA ILE A 18 -2.62 29.93 -33.77
C ILE A 18 -1.24 29.99 -33.11
N VAL A 19 -0.84 31.17 -32.64
CA VAL A 19 0.33 31.32 -31.79
C VAL A 19 -0.03 30.72 -30.43
N VAL A 20 0.32 29.45 -30.23
CA VAL A 20 0.27 28.83 -28.89
C VAL A 20 1.39 29.49 -28.08
N ALA A 21 1.01 30.52 -27.31
CA ALA A 21 1.92 31.15 -26.35
C ALA A 21 2.28 30.09 -25.30
N SER A 22 3.45 29.48 -25.42
CA SER A 22 4.00 28.62 -24.39
C SER A 22 4.19 29.48 -23.13
N ARG A 23 3.37 29.22 -22.08
CA ARG A 23 3.58 29.85 -20.78
C ARG A 23 5.00 29.52 -20.32
N PRO A 24 5.80 30.51 -19.92
CA PRO A 24 7.14 30.25 -19.42
C PRO A 24 7.05 29.26 -18.25
N THR A 25 7.64 28.10 -18.38
CA THR A 25 7.71 27.11 -17.30
C THR A 25 8.65 27.69 -16.23
N ILE A 26 8.08 28.21 -15.15
CA ILE A 26 8.85 28.70 -14.01
C ILE A 26 9.58 27.50 -13.40
N ARG A 27 10.91 27.47 -13.54
CA ARG A 27 11.74 26.38 -12.99
C ARG A 27 11.51 26.25 -11.50
N PRO A 28 11.40 25.00 -10.96
CA PRO A 28 11.29 24.78 -9.52
C PRO A 28 12.44 25.44 -8.76
N LYS A 29 12.12 26.11 -7.65
CA LYS A 29 13.18 26.60 -6.76
C LYS A 29 13.73 25.43 -5.95
N MET A 30 15.04 25.19 -6.09
CA MET A 30 15.74 24.14 -5.34
C MET A 30 16.14 24.58 -3.95
N PHE A 31 15.83 23.76 -2.95
CA PHE A 31 16.23 23.85 -1.55
C PHE A 31 17.09 22.63 -1.22
N ASN A 32 18.39 22.72 -1.43
CA ASN A 32 19.33 21.65 -1.07
C ASN A 32 19.58 21.68 0.44
N VAL A 33 19.26 20.60 1.17
CA VAL A 33 19.35 20.54 2.63
C VAL A 33 20.76 20.82 3.16
N GLN A 34 21.83 20.36 2.48
CA GLN A 34 23.22 20.65 2.89
C GLN A 34 23.54 22.14 2.77
N ARG A 35 23.07 22.82 1.73
CA ARG A 35 23.26 24.28 1.59
C ARG A 35 22.48 25.07 2.64
N HIS A 36 21.54 24.42 3.33
CA HIS A 36 20.79 24.97 4.45
C HIS A 36 21.33 24.54 5.82
N GLY A 37 22.49 23.86 5.87
CA GLY A 37 23.19 23.52 7.10
C GLY A 37 23.07 22.08 7.56
N SER A 38 22.38 21.19 6.79
CA SER A 38 22.37 19.76 7.13
C SER A 38 23.74 19.13 6.96
N LYS A 39 24.08 18.22 7.88
CA LYS A 39 25.32 17.44 7.85
C LYS A 39 25.01 15.99 7.45
N SER A 40 25.78 15.46 6.51
CA SER A 40 25.66 14.09 6.02
C SER A 40 26.62 13.12 6.72
N ASP A 41 26.80 13.27 8.02
CA ASP A 41 27.74 12.49 8.84
C ASP A 41 27.10 11.28 9.56
N GLY A 42 25.78 11.09 9.39
CA GLY A 42 25.00 10.04 10.04
C GLY A 42 24.85 10.20 11.56
N LYS A 43 25.22 11.32 12.12
CA LYS A 43 25.24 11.57 13.58
C LYS A 43 24.57 12.86 13.99
N THR A 44 24.83 13.96 13.28
CA THR A 44 24.25 15.28 13.57
C THR A 44 22.74 15.26 13.28
N ASP A 45 21.93 15.65 14.26
CA ASP A 45 20.49 15.75 14.07
C ASP A 45 20.14 16.91 13.12
N ASN A 46 19.53 16.57 12.00
CA ASN A 46 19.14 17.50 10.95
C ASN A 46 17.65 17.90 11.02
N THR A 47 16.90 17.48 12.03
CA THR A 47 15.44 17.68 12.14
C THR A 47 15.03 19.13 11.97
N ASN A 48 15.72 20.05 12.65
CA ASN A 48 15.42 21.48 12.57
C ASN A 48 15.70 22.06 11.19
N VAL A 49 16.77 21.60 10.52
CA VAL A 49 17.09 22.06 9.16
C VAL A 49 16.05 21.58 8.16
N PHE A 50 15.66 20.31 8.21
CA PHE A 50 14.62 19.75 7.34
C PHE A 50 13.27 20.46 7.54
N THR A 51 12.88 20.70 8.80
CA THR A 51 11.65 21.44 9.13
C THR A 51 11.70 22.88 8.59
N SER A 52 12.83 23.56 8.75
CA SER A 52 13.03 24.93 8.23
C SER A 52 12.95 24.98 6.70
N VAL A 53 13.63 24.04 6.03
CA VAL A 53 13.60 23.91 4.56
C VAL A 53 12.19 23.64 4.06
N TRP A 54 11.46 22.71 4.70
CA TRP A 54 10.06 22.42 4.39
C TRP A 54 9.20 23.67 4.49
N ASN A 55 9.27 24.38 5.62
CA ASN A 55 8.46 25.58 5.86
C ASN A 55 8.72 26.67 4.81
N ARG A 56 9.97 26.84 4.38
CA ARG A 56 10.34 27.80 3.31
C ARG A 56 9.80 27.37 1.95
N ALA A 57 9.91 26.09 1.63
CA ALA A 57 9.41 25.53 0.37
C ALA A 57 7.87 25.59 0.29
N CYS A 58 7.18 25.19 1.35
CA CYS A 58 5.72 25.14 1.44
C CYS A 58 5.06 26.52 1.40
N ARG A 59 5.70 27.55 2.00
CA ARG A 59 5.18 28.93 2.03
C ARG A 59 5.54 29.76 0.81
N ARG A 60 6.28 29.22 -0.15
CA ARG A 60 6.69 29.96 -1.34
C ARG A 60 5.47 30.46 -2.13
N LYS A 61 5.46 31.74 -2.50
CA LYS A 61 4.29 32.37 -3.13
C LYS A 61 4.10 32.05 -4.62
N SER A 62 5.15 31.68 -5.34
CA SER A 62 5.09 31.47 -6.80
C SER A 62 6.01 30.37 -7.28
N GLY A 63 5.47 29.50 -8.16
CA GLY A 63 6.17 28.36 -8.76
C GLY A 63 6.42 27.20 -7.79
N SER A 64 6.67 26.02 -8.31
CA SER A 64 6.93 24.82 -7.53
C SER A 64 8.25 24.89 -6.75
N SER A 65 8.35 24.07 -5.72
CA SER A 65 9.56 23.94 -4.88
C SER A 65 10.12 22.54 -4.98
N LYS A 66 11.45 22.42 -5.02
CA LYS A 66 12.16 21.15 -4.97
C LYS A 66 13.06 21.10 -3.74
N ILE A 67 12.74 20.24 -2.79
CA ILE A 67 13.60 19.93 -1.65
C ILE A 67 14.53 18.79 -2.09
N TYR A 68 15.81 18.99 -1.97
CA TYR A 68 16.82 18.04 -2.42
C TYR A 68 17.70 17.56 -1.28
N VAL A 69 17.67 16.24 -1.05
CA VAL A 69 18.56 15.52 -0.14
C VAL A 69 19.63 14.83 -0.98
N PRO A 70 20.84 15.37 -1.07
CA PRO A 70 21.91 14.80 -1.89
C PRO A 70 22.45 13.49 -1.29
N LYS A 71 23.32 12.80 -2.02
CA LYS A 71 24.02 11.61 -1.51
C LYS A 71 24.74 11.89 -0.19
N GLY A 72 24.70 10.93 0.73
CA GLY A 72 25.24 11.00 2.08
C GLY A 72 24.24 10.47 3.10
N THR A 73 24.61 10.37 4.36
CA THR A 73 23.77 9.84 5.43
C THR A 73 23.36 10.96 6.39
N PHE A 74 22.06 11.23 6.45
CA PHE A 74 21.48 12.30 7.26
C PHE A 74 20.69 11.69 8.41
N TYR A 75 21.23 11.82 9.63
CA TYR A 75 20.47 11.46 10.81
C TYR A 75 19.31 12.45 11.01
N LEU A 76 18.10 11.92 11.17
CA LEU A 76 16.87 12.68 11.23
C LEU A 76 16.00 12.15 12.37
N GLY A 77 15.67 13.00 13.34
CA GLY A 77 14.67 12.70 14.36
C GLY A 77 13.25 12.63 13.80
N GLY A 78 12.25 12.48 14.66
CA GLY A 78 10.84 12.50 14.25
C GLY A 78 10.45 13.87 13.67
N VAL A 79 9.83 13.89 12.47
CA VAL A 79 9.49 15.14 11.78
C VAL A 79 8.09 15.09 11.17
N GLU A 80 7.35 16.19 11.29
CA GLU A 80 6.08 16.39 10.59
C GLU A 80 6.21 17.53 9.56
N PHE A 81 5.88 17.22 8.31
CA PHE A 81 5.77 18.17 7.22
C PHE A 81 4.29 18.49 6.98
N VAL A 82 3.89 19.68 7.36
CA VAL A 82 2.48 20.08 7.42
C VAL A 82 2.19 21.12 6.34
N GLY A 83 1.06 20.93 5.63
CA GLY A 83 0.46 21.85 4.69
C GLY A 83 -0.59 22.76 5.34
N PRO A 84 -1.45 23.45 4.57
CA PRO A 84 -1.44 23.40 3.12
C PRO A 84 -0.27 24.18 2.52
N CYS A 85 0.35 23.58 1.48
CA CYS A 85 1.39 24.28 0.75
C CYS A 85 0.80 25.11 -0.39
N LYS A 86 1.45 26.24 -0.71
CA LYS A 86 0.94 27.18 -1.72
C LYS A 86 1.12 26.71 -3.15
N ASN A 87 2.09 25.82 -3.38
CA ASN A 87 2.43 25.28 -4.71
C ASN A 87 2.92 23.85 -4.58
N PRO A 88 2.97 23.08 -5.67
CA PRO A 88 3.49 21.73 -5.68
C PRO A 88 4.91 21.64 -5.09
N ILE A 89 5.16 20.55 -4.37
CA ILE A 89 6.48 20.25 -3.79
C ILE A 89 7.00 18.93 -4.33
N GLU A 90 8.21 18.97 -4.86
CA GLU A 90 9.02 17.79 -5.13
C GLU A 90 10.01 17.57 -3.98
N PHE A 91 10.01 16.39 -3.38
CA PHE A 91 10.96 15.98 -2.35
C PHE A 91 11.86 14.89 -2.94
N LEU A 92 13.03 15.30 -3.47
CA LEU A 92 14.00 14.41 -4.10
C LEU A 92 15.02 13.92 -3.08
N ILE A 93 15.07 12.60 -2.87
CA ILE A 93 15.94 11.95 -1.88
C ILE A 93 16.91 11.02 -2.62
N ASP A 94 18.18 11.39 -2.73
CA ASP A 94 19.25 10.54 -3.28
C ASP A 94 20.18 10.01 -2.19
N GLY A 95 20.12 10.58 -0.99
CA GLY A 95 20.85 10.16 0.19
C GLY A 95 20.08 9.20 1.08
N THR A 96 20.71 8.78 2.16
CA THR A 96 20.09 7.98 3.21
C THR A 96 19.56 8.90 4.32
N LEU A 97 18.27 8.82 4.63
CA LEU A 97 17.71 9.33 5.87
C LEU A 97 17.80 8.22 6.91
N LEU A 98 18.43 8.52 8.04
CA LEU A 98 18.73 7.56 9.10
C LEU A 98 17.92 7.92 10.35
N ALA A 99 17.01 7.05 10.76
CA ALA A 99 16.21 7.24 11.96
C ALA A 99 17.06 7.03 13.25
N PRO A 100 16.64 7.58 14.40
CA PRO A 100 17.20 7.18 15.69
C PRO A 100 17.11 5.67 15.92
N ALA A 101 18.19 5.00 16.29
CA ALA A 101 18.16 3.57 16.62
C ALA A 101 17.30 3.30 17.87
N ASN A 102 17.45 4.11 18.91
CA ASN A 102 16.60 4.04 20.10
C ASN A 102 15.18 4.54 19.77
N PRO A 103 14.14 3.67 19.88
CA PRO A 103 12.77 4.03 19.52
C PRO A 103 12.21 5.18 20.39
N ASN A 104 12.67 5.34 21.61
CA ASN A 104 12.22 6.41 22.51
C ASN A 104 12.59 7.82 22.04
N ASN A 105 13.50 7.93 21.08
CA ASN A 105 13.89 9.23 20.51
C ASN A 105 12.91 9.71 19.41
N ILE A 106 11.93 8.88 19.02
CA ILE A 106 10.81 9.28 18.17
C ILE A 106 9.56 9.31 19.03
N LYS A 107 9.02 10.51 19.29
CA LYS A 107 7.85 10.67 20.18
C LYS A 107 6.52 10.49 19.45
N GLN A 108 6.53 10.59 18.12
CA GLN A 108 5.36 10.42 17.27
C GLN A 108 5.15 8.94 16.89
N ASP A 109 3.94 8.62 16.42
CA ASP A 109 3.58 7.33 15.84
C ASP A 109 4.24 7.05 14.47
N THR A 110 4.89 8.06 13.90
CA THR A 110 5.50 8.03 12.57
C THR A 110 6.78 8.86 12.57
N TRP A 111 7.84 8.32 12.00
CA TRP A 111 9.14 9.01 11.94
C TRP A 111 9.11 10.21 10.99
N ILE A 112 8.67 10.02 9.74
CA ILE A 112 8.52 11.10 8.76
C ILE A 112 7.04 11.19 8.37
N LYS A 113 6.35 12.27 8.72
CA LYS A 113 4.91 12.41 8.52
C LYS A 113 4.57 13.60 7.65
N PHE A 114 3.77 13.36 6.61
CA PHE A 114 3.21 14.38 5.72
C PHE A 114 1.72 14.54 6.02
N LYS A 115 1.27 15.79 6.24
CA LYS A 115 -0.13 16.09 6.58
C LYS A 115 -0.70 17.27 5.81
N TYR A 116 -1.96 17.13 5.36
CA TYR A 116 -2.74 18.21 4.75
C TYR A 116 -2.06 18.82 3.52
N ILE A 117 -1.56 17.99 2.62
CA ILE A 117 -0.77 18.40 1.46
C ILE A 117 -1.45 17.93 0.19
N ASN A 118 -1.49 18.81 -0.82
CA ASN A 118 -1.81 18.47 -2.20
C ASN A 118 -0.56 18.60 -3.08
N ASP A 119 -0.50 17.80 -4.13
CA ASP A 119 0.54 17.87 -5.17
C ASP A 119 1.96 17.68 -4.62
N LEU A 120 2.15 16.65 -3.78
CA LEU A 120 3.46 16.23 -3.27
C LEU A 120 4.01 15.11 -4.16
N SER A 121 5.24 15.28 -4.63
CA SER A 121 5.99 14.23 -5.32
C SER A 121 7.23 13.86 -4.52
N ILE A 122 7.33 12.62 -4.05
CA ILE A 122 8.53 12.09 -3.39
C ILE A 122 9.22 11.15 -4.36
N SER A 123 10.52 11.34 -4.60
CA SER A 123 11.25 10.52 -5.54
C SER A 123 12.75 10.47 -5.24
N GLY A 124 13.49 9.66 -5.98
CA GLY A 124 14.94 9.56 -5.92
C GLY A 124 15.43 8.14 -5.67
N SER A 125 16.73 7.96 -5.66
CA SER A 125 17.40 6.67 -5.42
C SER A 125 17.76 6.45 -3.94
N GLY A 126 17.22 7.27 -3.04
CA GLY A 126 17.60 7.28 -1.63
C GLY A 126 16.95 6.19 -0.79
N THR A 127 17.45 6.09 0.43
CA THR A 127 17.00 5.09 1.41
C THR A 127 16.49 5.76 2.68
N LEU A 128 15.38 5.24 3.19
CA LEU A 128 14.84 5.54 4.51
C LEU A 128 15.19 4.36 5.42
N ASP A 129 16.23 4.49 6.23
CA ASP A 129 16.63 3.43 7.17
C ASP A 129 16.00 3.70 8.54
N GLY A 130 14.98 2.89 8.85
CA GLY A 130 14.25 2.98 10.12
C GLY A 130 15.01 2.48 11.34
N GLN A 131 16.12 1.75 11.17
CA GLN A 131 16.92 1.16 12.25
C GLN A 131 16.09 0.32 13.25
N GLY A 132 15.17 -0.52 12.75
CA GLY A 132 14.16 -1.21 13.56
C GLY A 132 14.69 -2.28 14.51
N LYS A 133 15.90 -2.79 14.32
CA LYS A 133 16.45 -3.95 15.05
C LYS A 133 16.30 -3.86 16.59
N GLN A 134 16.52 -2.67 17.17
CA GLN A 134 16.38 -2.47 18.63
C GLN A 134 14.91 -2.36 19.07
N SER A 135 14.00 -2.10 18.14
CA SER A 135 12.58 -1.91 18.42
C SER A 135 11.77 -3.21 18.39
N TRP A 136 12.15 -4.16 17.55
CA TRP A 136 11.38 -5.39 17.36
C TRP A 136 11.19 -6.23 18.63
N PRO A 137 12.19 -6.39 19.53
CA PRO A 137 11.97 -7.08 20.79
C PRO A 137 10.99 -6.37 21.75
N LEU A 138 10.73 -5.07 21.52
CA LEU A 138 9.82 -4.25 22.30
C LEU A 138 8.39 -4.23 21.74
N ASN A 139 8.15 -4.87 20.59
CA ASN A 139 6.85 -4.95 19.93
C ASN A 139 6.03 -6.13 20.50
N ASP A 140 5.70 -6.04 21.77
CA ASP A 140 5.04 -7.10 22.56
C ASP A 140 3.70 -6.67 23.18
N CYS A 141 3.06 -5.65 22.61
CA CYS A 141 1.82 -5.04 23.13
C CYS A 141 0.66 -6.03 23.34
N HIS A 142 0.70 -7.19 22.69
CA HIS A 142 -0.27 -8.26 22.91
C HIS A 142 -0.08 -8.97 24.27
N LYS A 143 1.07 -8.83 24.92
CA LYS A 143 1.41 -9.39 26.24
C LYS A 143 1.72 -8.31 27.27
N ASN A 144 2.23 -7.17 26.83
CA ASN A 144 2.71 -6.09 27.68
C ASN A 144 1.86 -4.82 27.49
N PRO A 145 0.96 -4.48 28.40
CA PRO A 145 0.13 -3.29 28.29
C PRO A 145 0.95 -1.98 28.35
N ASN A 146 2.20 -2.04 28.82
CA ASN A 146 3.12 -0.90 28.87
C ASN A 146 4.13 -0.89 27.72
N CYS A 147 3.89 -1.63 26.65
CA CYS A 147 4.76 -1.63 25.48
C CYS A 147 4.92 -0.22 24.88
N PRO A 148 6.10 0.16 24.40
CA PRO A 148 6.31 1.46 23.77
C PRO A 148 5.57 1.53 22.43
N LYS A 149 5.03 2.71 22.11
CA LYS A 149 4.54 2.97 20.76
C LYS A 149 5.72 3.07 19.80
N LEU A 150 5.82 2.15 18.87
CA LEU A 150 6.86 2.14 17.85
C LEU A 150 6.43 2.96 16.64
N ALA A 151 7.37 3.73 16.08
CA ALA A 151 7.08 4.61 14.96
C ALA A 151 7.12 3.86 13.63
N MET A 152 6.14 4.14 12.75
CA MET A 152 6.19 3.78 11.33
C MET A 152 7.25 4.63 10.60
N THR A 153 7.79 4.16 9.49
CA THR A 153 8.83 4.90 8.76
C THR A 153 8.27 6.17 8.14
N MET A 154 7.24 6.09 7.31
CA MET A 154 6.67 7.25 6.63
C MET A 154 5.14 7.20 6.65
N GLY A 155 4.51 8.32 6.95
CA GLY A 155 3.06 8.44 7.00
C GLY A 155 2.50 9.59 6.18
N PHE A 156 1.34 9.35 5.59
CA PHE A 156 0.59 10.32 4.82
C PHE A 156 -0.81 10.44 5.43
N ALA A 157 -1.21 11.63 5.84
CA ALA A 157 -2.54 11.88 6.39
C ALA A 157 -3.17 13.09 5.71
N PHE A 158 -4.33 12.90 5.08
CA PHE A 158 -5.02 13.95 4.31
C PHE A 158 -4.12 14.53 3.21
N VAL A 159 -3.49 13.64 2.42
CA VAL A 159 -2.61 13.99 1.31
C VAL A 159 -3.29 13.59 0.01
N ASN A 160 -3.35 14.51 -0.96
CA ASN A 160 -4.06 14.27 -2.21
C ASN A 160 -3.20 14.58 -3.44
N ASN A 161 -3.57 14.01 -4.61
CA ASN A 161 -2.93 14.26 -5.91
C ASN A 161 -1.40 14.12 -5.84
N SER A 162 -0.91 13.06 -5.24
CA SER A 162 0.49 12.95 -4.84
C SER A 162 1.10 11.62 -5.28
N ASN A 163 2.40 11.49 -5.16
CA ASN A 163 3.07 10.25 -5.53
C ASN A 163 4.35 10.01 -4.72
N ILE A 164 4.75 8.73 -4.66
CA ILE A 164 6.08 8.29 -4.21
C ILE A 164 6.67 7.34 -5.25
N LYS A 165 7.95 7.56 -5.60
CA LYS A 165 8.59 6.81 -6.67
C LYS A 165 10.06 6.49 -6.35
N ASP A 166 10.46 5.23 -6.66
CA ASP A 166 11.86 4.75 -6.66
C ASP A 166 12.61 4.88 -5.32
N ILE A 167 11.88 4.98 -4.20
CA ILE A 167 12.45 5.07 -2.84
C ILE A 167 12.60 3.70 -2.22
N THR A 168 13.68 3.50 -1.48
CA THR A 168 13.88 2.31 -0.63
C THR A 168 13.51 2.61 0.81
N SER A 169 12.70 1.75 1.44
CA SER A 169 12.41 1.77 2.88
C SER A 169 12.96 0.52 3.54
N LEU A 170 13.88 0.71 4.47
CA LEU A 170 14.67 -0.35 5.10
C LEU A 170 14.41 -0.40 6.61
N ASN A 171 14.21 -1.61 7.15
CA ASN A 171 14.21 -1.91 8.57
C ASN A 171 13.33 -0.94 9.40
N SER A 172 12.07 -0.81 9.04
CA SER A 172 11.14 -0.02 9.84
C SER A 172 11.01 -0.56 11.27
N LYS A 173 10.76 0.32 12.23
CA LYS A 173 10.53 -0.10 13.63
C LYS A 173 9.18 -0.80 13.81
N MET A 174 8.22 -0.42 12.97
CA MET A 174 6.87 -0.96 12.84
C MET A 174 6.50 -0.99 11.36
N GLY A 175 5.32 -0.58 10.90
CA GLY A 175 4.99 -0.48 9.47
C GLY A 175 5.88 0.50 8.71
N HIS A 176 6.07 0.26 7.42
CA HIS A 176 6.89 1.11 6.56
C HIS A 176 6.13 2.34 6.07
N PHE A 177 5.13 2.16 5.21
CA PHE A 177 4.33 3.28 4.68
C PHE A 177 2.89 3.19 5.16
N ASN A 178 2.40 4.27 5.74
CA ASN A 178 1.03 4.35 6.27
C ASN A 178 0.25 5.50 5.62
N PHE A 179 -0.91 5.18 5.06
CA PHE A 179 -1.80 6.12 4.38
C PHE A 179 -3.14 6.20 5.13
N PHE A 180 -3.53 7.40 5.52
CA PHE A 180 -4.80 7.65 6.17
C PHE A 180 -5.53 8.83 5.52
N SER A 181 -6.74 8.59 5.03
CA SER A 181 -7.52 9.60 4.29
C SER A 181 -6.74 10.25 3.15
N VAL A 182 -6.13 9.40 2.31
CA VAL A 182 -5.33 9.80 1.14
C VAL A 182 -6.12 9.50 -0.13
N HIS A 183 -6.13 10.45 -1.06
CA HIS A 183 -6.89 10.30 -2.29
C HIS A 183 -6.03 10.67 -3.51
N HIS A 184 -6.19 9.92 -4.62
CA HIS A 184 -5.43 10.11 -5.86
C HIS A 184 -3.91 10.05 -5.60
N PHE A 185 -3.42 8.87 -5.26
CA PHE A 185 -2.01 8.70 -4.92
C PHE A 185 -1.39 7.53 -5.69
N ASN A 186 -0.20 7.76 -6.27
CA ASN A 186 0.55 6.74 -6.99
C ASN A 186 1.79 6.31 -6.21
N ILE A 187 2.00 4.99 -6.10
CA ILE A 187 3.18 4.36 -5.50
C ILE A 187 3.83 3.50 -6.57
N THR A 188 5.04 3.84 -7.00
CA THR A 188 5.69 3.14 -8.12
C THR A 188 7.18 2.94 -7.87
N GLY A 189 7.70 1.76 -8.22
CA GLY A 189 9.13 1.48 -8.17
C GLY A 189 9.74 1.44 -6.77
N VAL A 190 8.93 1.37 -5.72
CA VAL A 190 9.44 1.36 -4.35
C VAL A 190 9.95 -0.02 -3.94
N THR A 191 10.99 -0.03 -3.12
CA THR A 191 11.52 -1.25 -2.49
C THR A 191 11.35 -1.14 -0.99
N ILE A 192 10.69 -2.13 -0.38
CA ILE A 192 10.43 -2.17 1.06
C ILE A 192 11.02 -3.45 1.61
N THR A 193 11.88 -3.34 2.61
CA THR A 193 12.61 -4.49 3.12
C THR A 193 12.79 -4.45 4.65
N ALA A 194 12.50 -5.59 5.28
CA ALA A 194 12.81 -5.91 6.67
C ALA A 194 12.96 -7.43 6.81
N PRO A 195 13.61 -7.96 7.85
CA PRO A 195 13.67 -9.40 8.08
C PRO A 195 12.28 -10.05 8.17
N GLY A 196 12.11 -11.25 7.60
CA GLY A 196 10.82 -11.96 7.59
C GLY A 196 10.27 -12.34 8.97
N ASN A 197 11.04 -12.18 10.04
CA ASN A 197 10.64 -12.37 11.43
C ASN A 197 10.50 -11.05 12.22
N SER A 198 10.58 -9.90 11.56
CA SER A 198 10.39 -8.59 12.20
C SER A 198 8.89 -8.34 12.44
N PRO A 199 8.44 -8.13 13.68
CA PRO A 199 7.02 -8.06 13.99
C PRO A 199 6.38 -6.74 13.51
N ASN A 200 5.17 -6.82 12.96
CA ASN A 200 4.33 -5.69 12.53
C ASN A 200 5.02 -4.71 11.56
N THR A 201 5.91 -5.24 10.73
CA THR A 201 6.60 -4.46 9.71
C THR A 201 5.83 -4.45 8.38
N ASP A 202 4.53 -4.17 8.44
CA ASP A 202 3.68 -4.02 7.25
C ASP A 202 4.38 -3.15 6.20
N GLY A 203 4.38 -3.55 4.94
CA GLY A 203 5.02 -2.77 3.87
C GLY A 203 4.25 -1.50 3.57
N ILE A 204 3.03 -1.63 3.06
CA ILE A 204 2.12 -0.51 2.75
C ILE A 204 0.80 -0.76 3.46
N LYS A 205 0.39 0.16 4.32
CA LYS A 205 -0.86 0.10 5.06
C LYS A 205 -1.74 1.29 4.71
N MET A 206 -3.02 1.06 4.44
CA MET A 206 -3.92 2.14 4.04
C MET A 206 -5.32 1.98 4.65
N GLY A 207 -5.90 3.10 5.07
CA GLY A 207 -7.26 3.16 5.58
C GLY A 207 -7.96 4.46 5.20
N SER A 208 -9.25 4.40 4.88
CA SER A 208 -10.05 5.54 4.40
C SER A 208 -9.44 6.22 3.15
N CYS A 209 -8.82 5.43 2.27
CA CYS A 209 -8.14 5.91 1.07
C CYS A 209 -8.97 5.64 -0.18
N SER A 210 -8.75 6.42 -1.24
CA SER A 210 -9.40 6.15 -2.53
C SER A 210 -8.55 6.57 -3.73
N ASN A 211 -8.75 5.91 -4.86
CA ASN A 211 -8.00 6.15 -6.10
C ASN A 211 -6.49 6.02 -5.87
N ILE A 212 -6.08 4.88 -5.35
CA ILE A 212 -4.68 4.56 -5.09
C ILE A 212 -4.18 3.59 -6.15
N HIS A 213 -3.02 3.87 -6.72
CA HIS A 213 -2.34 2.97 -7.65
C HIS A 213 -0.99 2.55 -7.09
N ILE A 214 -0.76 1.23 -7.00
CA ILE A 214 0.51 0.65 -6.56
C ILE A 214 1.07 -0.20 -7.71
N SER A 215 2.28 0.09 -8.15
CA SER A 215 2.86 -0.66 -9.27
C SER A 215 4.37 -0.82 -9.18
N ASN A 216 4.90 -1.89 -9.82
CA ASN A 216 6.34 -2.14 -9.95
C ASN A 216 7.08 -2.11 -8.60
N THR A 217 6.53 -2.77 -7.60
CA THR A 217 6.96 -2.64 -6.20
C THR A 217 7.47 -3.98 -5.67
N ASN A 218 8.59 -3.95 -4.91
CA ASN A 218 9.14 -5.11 -4.25
C ASN A 218 8.99 -4.95 -2.73
N ILE A 219 8.30 -5.88 -2.08
CA ILE A 219 8.02 -5.83 -0.65
C ILE A 219 8.41 -7.16 0.00
N GLY A 220 9.38 -7.13 0.94
CA GLY A 220 9.75 -8.27 1.76
C GLY A 220 9.89 -7.84 3.21
N THR A 221 8.98 -8.29 4.09
CA THR A 221 8.87 -7.84 5.48
C THR A 221 8.43 -8.98 6.40
N GLY A 222 8.22 -8.70 7.67
CA GLY A 222 7.75 -9.69 8.65
C GLY A 222 6.24 -9.65 8.91
N ASP A 223 5.48 -8.84 8.16
CA ASP A 223 4.02 -8.76 8.25
C ASP A 223 3.39 -8.59 6.86
N ASP A 224 2.18 -8.04 6.75
CA ASP A 224 1.46 -7.88 5.47
C ASP A 224 2.31 -7.05 4.47
N CYS A 225 2.52 -7.54 3.26
CA CYS A 225 3.15 -6.72 2.22
C CYS A 225 2.30 -5.47 1.95
N ILE A 226 0.98 -5.67 1.82
CA ILE A 226 0.01 -4.59 1.70
C ILE A 226 -1.18 -4.90 2.60
N ALA A 227 -1.52 -3.97 3.50
CA ALA A 227 -2.67 -4.05 4.39
C ALA A 227 -3.73 -3.00 4.01
N ILE A 228 -4.90 -3.47 3.60
CA ILE A 228 -6.02 -2.65 3.13
C ILE A 228 -7.10 -2.64 4.20
N LEU A 229 -7.29 -1.49 4.85
CA LEU A 229 -8.19 -1.34 5.97
C LEU A 229 -9.51 -0.67 5.57
N SER A 230 -10.41 -0.62 6.54
CA SER A 230 -11.72 0.00 6.47
C SER A 230 -11.75 1.35 5.73
N GLY A 231 -12.76 1.55 4.89
CA GLY A 231 -13.00 2.78 4.14
C GLY A 231 -12.14 2.96 2.89
N THR A 232 -11.35 1.95 2.49
CA THR A 232 -10.54 2.02 1.28
C THR A 232 -11.34 1.58 0.06
N THR A 233 -11.29 2.38 -1.01
CA THR A 233 -12.04 2.13 -2.25
C THR A 233 -11.23 2.50 -3.48
N ASN A 234 -11.55 1.87 -4.61
CA ASN A 234 -10.92 2.13 -5.90
C ASN A 234 -9.39 2.04 -5.83
N LEU A 235 -8.90 0.82 -5.61
CA LEU A 235 -7.49 0.50 -5.48
C LEU A 235 -7.05 -0.39 -6.65
N ASP A 236 -5.98 0.01 -7.33
CA ASP A 236 -5.32 -0.78 -8.38
C ASP A 236 -3.91 -1.17 -7.93
N ILE A 237 -3.63 -2.46 -7.86
CA ILE A 237 -2.31 -3.02 -7.52
C ILE A 237 -1.85 -3.89 -8.68
N SER A 238 -0.66 -3.62 -9.22
CA SER A 238 -0.12 -4.39 -10.32
C SER A 238 1.40 -4.52 -10.28
N ASN A 239 1.90 -5.64 -10.79
CA ASN A 239 3.33 -5.93 -10.88
C ASN A 239 4.05 -5.75 -9.53
N VAL A 240 3.62 -6.55 -8.53
CA VAL A 240 4.15 -6.54 -7.18
C VAL A 240 4.81 -7.87 -6.86
N ASN A 241 6.04 -7.83 -6.36
CA ASN A 241 6.70 -8.97 -5.74
C ASN A 241 6.55 -8.85 -4.22
N CYS A 242 5.88 -9.82 -3.61
CA CYS A 242 5.63 -9.88 -2.18
C CYS A 242 6.29 -11.11 -1.57
N GLY A 243 7.22 -10.90 -0.67
CA GLY A 243 7.86 -11.98 0.09
C GLY A 243 9.29 -11.69 0.52
N PRO A 244 9.67 -12.13 1.73
CA PRO A 244 8.82 -12.75 2.75
C PRO A 244 7.74 -11.80 3.28
N GLY A 245 6.72 -12.32 3.99
CA GLY A 245 5.64 -11.54 4.60
C GLY A 245 4.34 -12.33 4.79
N HIS A 246 3.25 -11.59 5.02
CA HIS A 246 1.92 -12.19 5.22
C HIS A 246 0.98 -12.00 4.01
N GLY A 247 1.50 -11.66 2.83
CA GLY A 247 0.72 -11.49 1.62
C GLY A 247 0.05 -10.11 1.49
N ILE A 248 -1.00 -10.04 0.67
CA ILE A 248 -1.85 -8.85 0.52
C ILE A 248 -3.15 -9.11 1.27
N SER A 249 -3.38 -8.31 2.33
CA SER A 249 -4.48 -8.52 3.26
C SER A 249 -5.51 -7.40 3.20
N VAL A 250 -6.79 -7.79 3.12
CA VAL A 250 -7.91 -6.90 3.41
C VAL A 250 -8.34 -7.15 4.85
N GLY A 251 -8.23 -6.11 5.68
CA GLY A 251 -8.56 -6.20 7.10
C GLY A 251 -7.33 -6.28 8.03
N SER A 252 -7.56 -6.56 9.33
CA SER A 252 -8.81 -7.13 9.88
C SER A 252 -9.94 -6.10 9.92
N LEU A 253 -11.15 -6.52 9.59
CA LEU A 253 -12.36 -5.69 9.57
C LEU A 253 -13.38 -6.17 10.60
N GLY A 254 -14.24 -5.26 11.06
CA GLY A 254 -15.35 -5.56 11.92
C GLY A 254 -15.10 -5.35 13.41
N LYS A 255 -13.91 -4.93 13.83
CA LYS A 255 -13.57 -4.71 15.25
C LYS A 255 -14.26 -3.47 15.83
N ASN A 256 -14.31 -2.38 15.07
CA ASN A 256 -14.79 -1.08 15.54
C ASN A 256 -16.16 -0.74 14.95
N LYS A 257 -16.98 0.03 15.69
CA LYS A 257 -18.35 0.38 15.27
C LYS A 257 -18.41 1.29 14.04
N ASP A 258 -17.37 2.12 13.83
CA ASP A 258 -17.35 3.15 12.78
C ASP A 258 -16.61 2.71 11.50
N GLU A 259 -16.32 1.43 11.37
CA GLU A 259 -15.66 0.90 10.19
C GLU A 259 -16.58 1.01 8.96
N LYS A 260 -15.97 1.32 7.81
CA LYS A 260 -16.64 1.57 6.53
C LYS A 260 -16.32 0.47 5.53
N ASP A 261 -17.13 0.40 4.48
CA ASP A 261 -16.99 -0.55 3.39
C ASP A 261 -15.61 -0.50 2.72
N VAL A 262 -15.19 -1.65 2.18
CA VAL A 262 -14.00 -1.77 1.32
C VAL A 262 -14.45 -2.28 -0.04
N LYS A 263 -14.25 -1.49 -1.10
CA LYS A 263 -14.84 -1.77 -2.42
C LYS A 263 -13.89 -1.46 -3.57
N ASP A 264 -14.15 -2.13 -4.69
CA ASP A 264 -13.56 -1.81 -6.00
C ASP A 264 -12.03 -1.95 -5.97
N LEU A 265 -11.56 -3.18 -5.73
CA LEU A 265 -10.14 -3.53 -5.73
C LEU A 265 -9.79 -4.37 -6.96
N THR A 266 -8.76 -3.96 -7.68
CA THR A 266 -8.12 -4.75 -8.74
C THR A 266 -6.67 -5.05 -8.35
N ILE A 267 -6.35 -6.33 -8.26
CA ILE A 267 -5.01 -6.83 -7.89
C ILE A 267 -4.57 -7.82 -8.96
N ARG A 268 -3.53 -7.49 -9.71
CA ARG A 268 -3.09 -8.29 -10.85
C ARG A 268 -1.58 -8.35 -11.00
N ASP A 269 -1.10 -9.40 -11.65
CA ASP A 269 0.31 -9.59 -11.97
C ASP A 269 1.19 -9.55 -10.70
N VAL A 270 0.81 -10.35 -9.70
CA VAL A 270 1.49 -10.39 -8.39
C VAL A 270 2.19 -11.73 -8.20
N ILE A 271 3.39 -11.68 -7.66
CA ILE A 271 4.14 -12.86 -7.23
C ILE A 271 4.22 -12.86 -5.70
N PHE A 272 3.70 -13.92 -5.08
CA PHE A 272 3.94 -14.22 -3.68
C PHE A 272 5.04 -15.27 -3.55
N ASN A 273 6.09 -14.99 -2.77
CA ASN A 273 7.21 -15.89 -2.61
C ASN A 273 7.54 -16.13 -1.14
N GLY A 274 7.28 -17.34 -0.65
CA GLY A 274 7.57 -17.75 0.73
C GLY A 274 6.76 -17.02 1.79
N THR A 275 5.63 -16.43 1.43
CA THR A 275 4.74 -15.71 2.36
C THR A 275 3.88 -16.69 3.18
N SER A 276 3.41 -16.26 4.35
CA SER A 276 2.46 -17.07 5.15
C SER A 276 1.09 -17.18 4.50
N ASP A 277 0.63 -16.12 3.87
CA ASP A 277 -0.61 -16.04 3.09
C ASP A 277 -0.32 -15.37 1.73
N GLY A 278 -1.19 -15.59 0.75
CA GLY A 278 -1.15 -14.87 -0.51
C GLY A 278 -2.24 -13.80 -0.55
N ILE A 279 -3.39 -14.14 -1.13
CA ILE A 279 -4.61 -13.35 -1.08
C ILE A 279 -5.29 -13.60 0.25
N ARG A 280 -5.51 -12.54 1.03
CA ARG A 280 -6.08 -12.68 2.37
C ARG A 280 -7.22 -11.69 2.62
N ILE A 281 -8.36 -12.18 3.13
CA ILE A 281 -9.43 -11.34 3.70
C ILE A 281 -9.68 -11.84 5.11
N LYS A 282 -9.53 -10.96 6.09
CA LYS A 282 -9.67 -11.30 7.52
C LYS A 282 -10.70 -10.39 8.20
N THR A 283 -11.74 -10.99 8.76
CA THR A 283 -12.73 -10.26 9.55
C THR A 283 -12.87 -10.90 10.92
N TRP A 284 -13.07 -10.06 11.94
CA TRP A 284 -13.26 -10.56 13.28
C TRP A 284 -14.46 -11.49 13.34
N GLU A 285 -14.35 -12.58 14.11
CA GLU A 285 -15.40 -13.59 14.29
C GLU A 285 -16.70 -13.01 14.90
N SER A 286 -16.58 -11.89 15.61
CA SER A 286 -17.71 -11.12 16.12
C SER A 286 -17.50 -9.66 15.74
N SER A 287 -18.32 -9.14 14.83
CA SER A 287 -18.13 -7.78 14.33
C SER A 287 -19.07 -6.78 14.97
N ALA A 288 -18.50 -5.62 15.38
CA ALA A 288 -19.25 -4.51 15.97
C ALA A 288 -20.03 -3.69 14.93
N SER A 289 -19.72 -3.83 13.64
CA SER A 289 -20.32 -3.08 12.54
C SER A 289 -20.70 -3.99 11.37
N LYS A 290 -21.69 -3.52 10.59
CA LYS A 290 -22.01 -4.12 9.29
C LYS A 290 -21.17 -3.45 8.21
N ILE A 291 -20.35 -4.21 7.51
CA ILE A 291 -19.43 -3.73 6.50
C ILE A 291 -19.65 -4.53 5.22
N LEU A 292 -19.58 -3.85 4.09
CA LEU A 292 -19.58 -4.48 2.77
C LEU A 292 -18.15 -4.52 2.21
N VAL A 293 -17.70 -5.72 1.87
CA VAL A 293 -16.46 -6.00 1.13
C VAL A 293 -16.86 -6.50 -0.24
N SER A 294 -16.62 -5.74 -1.31
CA SER A 294 -17.17 -6.10 -2.61
C SER A 294 -16.40 -5.60 -3.82
N ASN A 295 -16.65 -6.26 -4.97
CA ASN A 295 -16.13 -5.90 -6.29
C ASN A 295 -14.61 -6.03 -6.34
N PHE A 296 -14.08 -7.20 -5.98
CA PHE A 296 -12.65 -7.48 -6.04
C PHE A 296 -12.32 -8.35 -7.25
N LEU A 297 -11.27 -7.97 -7.95
CA LEU A 297 -10.64 -8.78 -8.99
C LEU A 297 -9.21 -9.12 -8.56
N TYR A 298 -8.91 -10.41 -8.51
CA TYR A 298 -7.57 -10.95 -8.40
C TYR A 298 -7.26 -11.71 -9.69
N GLU A 299 -6.24 -11.30 -10.43
CA GLU A 299 -5.94 -11.88 -11.74
C GLU A 299 -4.43 -12.07 -11.95
N ASN A 300 -4.03 -13.16 -12.60
CA ASN A 300 -2.64 -13.47 -12.95
C ASN A 300 -1.71 -13.48 -11.73
N ILE A 301 -1.98 -14.34 -10.77
CA ILE A 301 -1.23 -14.36 -9.51
C ILE A 301 -0.43 -15.67 -9.40
N GLN A 302 0.88 -15.52 -9.21
CA GLN A 302 1.79 -16.62 -8.99
C GLN A 302 2.05 -16.83 -7.49
N MET A 303 1.92 -18.07 -7.04
CA MET A 303 2.21 -18.51 -5.68
C MET A 303 3.46 -19.38 -5.69
N ILE A 304 4.50 -19.00 -4.95
CA ILE A 304 5.75 -19.76 -4.82
C ILE A 304 5.92 -20.09 -3.34
N ASP A 305 5.70 -21.36 -2.98
CA ASP A 305 5.85 -21.84 -1.59
C ASP A 305 5.09 -20.99 -0.56
N VAL A 306 3.83 -20.68 -0.84
CA VAL A 306 2.98 -19.84 0.01
C VAL A 306 2.24 -20.69 1.05
N GLY A 307 2.17 -20.24 2.30
CA GLY A 307 1.51 -20.99 3.38
C GLY A 307 0.04 -21.25 3.11
N LYS A 308 -0.75 -20.19 2.93
CA LYS A 308 -2.18 -20.23 2.55
C LYS A 308 -2.38 -19.33 1.33
N PRO A 309 -2.29 -19.84 0.11
CA PRO A 309 -2.40 -19.06 -1.11
C PRO A 309 -3.65 -18.18 -1.22
N ILE A 310 -4.82 -18.74 -0.90
CA ILE A 310 -6.09 -18.02 -0.86
C ILE A 310 -6.73 -18.25 0.50
N ASN A 311 -6.93 -17.18 1.27
CA ASN A 311 -7.43 -17.25 2.64
C ASN A 311 -8.49 -16.18 2.91
N ILE A 312 -9.76 -16.57 2.86
CA ILE A 312 -10.91 -15.76 3.30
C ILE A 312 -11.34 -16.30 4.66
N ASP A 313 -11.12 -15.51 5.72
CA ASP A 313 -11.31 -15.93 7.10
C ASP A 313 -12.19 -14.92 7.86
N GLN A 314 -13.46 -15.27 8.04
CA GLN A 314 -14.42 -14.53 8.87
C GLN A 314 -14.48 -15.01 10.33
N LYS A 315 -13.55 -15.88 10.71
CA LYS A 315 -13.34 -16.36 12.07
C LYS A 315 -12.01 -15.87 12.64
N TYR A 316 -11.51 -14.73 12.12
CA TYR A 316 -10.21 -14.21 12.50
C TYR A 316 -10.09 -13.91 13.98
N CYS A 317 -9.14 -14.60 14.64
CA CYS A 317 -8.83 -14.49 16.06
C CYS A 317 -7.32 -14.66 16.26
N PRO A 318 -6.52 -13.58 16.18
CA PRO A 318 -5.05 -13.68 16.17
C PRO A 318 -4.45 -14.06 17.53
N HIS A 319 -5.19 -13.83 18.64
CA HIS A 319 -4.73 -14.09 20.00
C HIS A 319 -5.86 -14.71 20.84
N PRO A 320 -6.08 -16.04 20.74
CA PRO A 320 -7.10 -16.72 21.52
C PRO A 320 -6.82 -16.67 23.05
N PRO A 321 -7.85 -16.57 23.91
CA PRO A 321 -9.26 -16.37 23.53
C PRO A 321 -9.47 -14.94 23.01
N CYS A 322 -10.15 -14.80 21.87
CA CYS A 322 -10.55 -13.47 21.43
C CYS A 322 -11.61 -12.95 22.39
N GLU A 323 -11.32 -11.86 23.07
CA GLU A 323 -12.23 -11.20 24.00
C GLU A 323 -13.43 -10.63 23.26
N HIS A 324 -14.45 -11.44 23.09
CA HIS A 324 -15.73 -10.97 22.57
C HIS A 324 -16.81 -11.38 23.58
N GLU A 325 -17.31 -10.39 24.28
CA GLU A 325 -18.40 -10.49 25.24
C GLU A 325 -19.71 -11.05 24.65
N GLN A 326 -19.73 -11.21 23.31
CA GLN A 326 -20.87 -11.78 22.61
C GLN A 326 -20.37 -12.90 21.67
N LYS A 327 -20.83 -14.11 21.91
CA LYS A 327 -20.77 -15.22 20.95
C LYS A 327 -21.56 -14.83 19.70
N GLY A 328 -20.96 -14.04 18.82
CA GLY A 328 -21.55 -13.52 17.60
C GLY A 328 -20.82 -14.02 16.37
N GLU A 329 -21.46 -13.90 15.24
CA GLU A 329 -20.85 -14.15 13.94
C GLU A 329 -20.38 -12.83 13.32
N SER A 330 -19.42 -12.90 12.39
CA SER A 330 -19.01 -11.74 11.61
C SER A 330 -20.20 -11.16 10.82
N HIS A 331 -20.45 -9.85 10.96
CA HIS A 331 -21.46 -9.12 10.20
C HIS A 331 -20.91 -8.46 8.94
N VAL A 332 -19.70 -8.86 8.52
CA VAL A 332 -19.10 -8.37 7.29
C VAL A 332 -19.65 -9.17 6.11
N GLN A 333 -20.33 -8.52 5.18
CA GLN A 333 -20.76 -9.14 3.93
C GLN A 333 -19.63 -9.12 2.92
N ILE A 334 -19.18 -10.28 2.49
CA ILE A 334 -18.20 -10.44 1.41
C ILE A 334 -18.96 -10.86 0.16
N GLN A 335 -18.80 -10.14 -0.96
CA GLN A 335 -19.47 -10.49 -2.20
C GLN A 335 -18.77 -9.96 -3.46
N ASN A 336 -19.10 -10.55 -4.61
CA ASN A 336 -18.57 -10.16 -5.93
C ASN A 336 -17.04 -10.22 -5.94
N LEU A 337 -16.46 -11.35 -5.60
CA LEU A 337 -15.02 -11.60 -5.66
C LEU A 337 -14.73 -12.51 -6.85
N LYS A 338 -13.86 -12.05 -7.73
CA LYS A 338 -13.37 -12.84 -8.87
C LYS A 338 -11.89 -13.16 -8.69
N LEU A 339 -11.56 -14.43 -8.61
CA LEU A 339 -10.20 -14.95 -8.52
C LEU A 339 -9.92 -15.73 -9.81
N LYS A 340 -9.02 -15.19 -10.66
CA LYS A 340 -8.79 -15.68 -12.01
C LYS A 340 -7.31 -15.89 -12.29
N ASN A 341 -6.96 -17.02 -12.88
CA ASN A 341 -5.61 -17.40 -13.24
C ASN A 341 -4.64 -17.28 -12.06
N ILE A 342 -4.89 -18.08 -11.01
CA ILE A 342 -4.05 -18.13 -9.81
C ILE A 342 -3.38 -19.49 -9.77
N TYR A 343 -2.05 -19.51 -9.77
CA TYR A 343 -1.30 -20.74 -9.97
C TYR A 343 -0.01 -20.79 -9.15
N GLY A 344 0.51 -22.01 -8.96
CA GLY A 344 1.79 -22.23 -8.30
C GLY A 344 1.74 -23.24 -7.18
N THR A 345 2.42 -22.96 -6.07
CA THR A 345 2.63 -23.92 -5.00
C THR A 345 2.24 -23.41 -3.62
N SER A 346 1.64 -24.30 -2.84
CA SER A 346 1.29 -24.10 -1.43
C SER A 346 2.26 -24.90 -0.55
N LYS A 347 2.69 -24.27 0.56
CA LYS A 347 3.46 -24.94 1.61
C LYS A 347 2.60 -25.83 2.49
N ASN A 348 1.36 -25.43 2.72
CA ASN A 348 0.41 -26.16 3.53
C ASN A 348 -0.55 -26.99 2.66
N LYS A 349 -1.14 -28.02 3.25
CA LYS A 349 -2.12 -28.86 2.57
C LYS A 349 -3.35 -28.09 2.13
N VAL A 350 -3.86 -27.14 2.94
CA VAL A 350 -5.00 -26.28 2.59
C VAL A 350 -4.49 -25.10 1.77
N ALA A 351 -4.68 -25.15 0.46
CA ALA A 351 -4.27 -24.11 -0.47
C ALA A 351 -5.33 -23.01 -0.63
N VAL A 352 -6.60 -23.38 -0.51
CA VAL A 352 -7.73 -22.46 -0.61
C VAL A 352 -8.62 -22.63 0.62
N ASN A 353 -8.76 -21.58 1.40
CA ASN A 353 -9.57 -21.53 2.60
C ASN A 353 -10.63 -20.42 2.44
N LEU A 354 -11.90 -20.82 2.40
CA LEU A 354 -13.06 -19.95 2.28
C LEU A 354 -13.98 -20.18 3.49
N GLN A 355 -13.68 -19.55 4.61
CA GLN A 355 -14.45 -19.66 5.85
C GLN A 355 -15.32 -18.44 6.06
N CYS A 356 -16.54 -18.48 5.56
CA CYS A 356 -17.50 -17.38 5.64
C CYS A 356 -18.47 -17.53 6.81
N SER A 357 -19.03 -16.42 7.25
CA SER A 357 -20.04 -16.36 8.31
C SER A 357 -21.32 -17.06 7.87
N LYS A 358 -21.94 -17.84 8.77
CA LYS A 358 -23.24 -18.45 8.51
C LYS A 358 -24.36 -17.42 8.33
N ARG A 359 -24.29 -16.32 9.08
CA ARG A 359 -25.26 -15.24 9.03
C ARG A 359 -25.08 -14.33 7.82
N PHE A 360 -23.83 -14.14 7.38
CA PHE A 360 -23.45 -13.36 6.21
C PHE A 360 -22.56 -14.19 5.29
N PRO A 361 -23.13 -15.19 4.60
CA PRO A 361 -22.40 -16.04 3.66
C PRO A 361 -21.69 -15.20 2.59
N CYS A 362 -20.54 -15.66 2.14
CA CYS A 362 -19.90 -15.04 0.99
C CYS A 362 -20.73 -15.30 -0.27
N LYS A 363 -20.99 -14.27 -1.09
CA LYS A 363 -21.87 -14.33 -2.25
C LYS A 363 -21.14 -13.97 -3.54
N ASN A 364 -21.53 -14.66 -4.60
CA ASN A 364 -20.96 -14.43 -5.94
C ASN A 364 -19.42 -14.48 -5.91
N ILE A 365 -18.88 -15.60 -5.45
CA ILE A 365 -17.44 -15.90 -5.43
C ILE A 365 -17.11 -16.68 -6.70
N GLU A 366 -16.37 -16.09 -7.61
CA GLU A 366 -15.97 -16.72 -8.87
C GLU A 366 -14.53 -17.24 -8.78
N LEU A 367 -14.33 -18.55 -8.93
CA LEU A 367 -13.01 -19.19 -9.04
C LEU A 367 -12.79 -19.63 -10.48
N ILE A 368 -11.84 -19.05 -11.18
CA ILE A 368 -11.57 -19.28 -12.60
C ILE A 368 -10.10 -19.64 -12.79
N ASP A 369 -9.82 -20.82 -13.32
CA ASP A 369 -8.44 -21.27 -13.58
C ASP A 369 -7.54 -21.19 -12.33
N ILE A 370 -7.89 -21.88 -11.27
CA ILE A 370 -7.09 -22.02 -10.05
C ILE A 370 -6.25 -23.30 -10.16
N ASN A 371 -4.92 -23.17 -10.09
CA ASN A 371 -4.00 -24.30 -10.23
C ASN A 371 -2.88 -24.24 -9.19
N ILE A 372 -3.18 -24.60 -7.95
CA ILE A 372 -2.26 -24.55 -6.81
C ILE A 372 -2.00 -25.97 -6.32
N THR A 373 -0.75 -26.42 -6.45
CA THR A 373 -0.32 -27.74 -5.98
C THR A 373 0.37 -27.61 -4.62
N ASN A 374 0.42 -28.70 -3.85
CA ASN A 374 1.20 -28.72 -2.62
C ASN A 374 2.67 -29.04 -2.91
N ASN A 375 3.60 -28.28 -2.33
CA ASN A 375 5.04 -28.49 -2.44
C ASN A 375 5.60 -29.56 -1.46
N GLY A 376 4.70 -30.23 -0.71
CA GLY A 376 5.03 -31.29 0.25
C GLY A 376 5.33 -32.62 -0.42
N LEU A 377 5.61 -33.63 0.42
CA LEU A 377 6.00 -35.00 0.04
C LEU A 377 5.15 -35.61 -1.08
N VAL A 378 5.74 -36.48 -1.87
CA VAL A 378 5.11 -37.29 -2.91
C VAL A 378 3.76 -37.84 -2.43
N ASP A 379 2.67 -37.56 -3.15
CA ASP A 379 1.26 -37.84 -2.84
C ASP A 379 0.49 -36.81 -1.97
N SER A 380 1.03 -35.62 -1.72
CA SER A 380 0.28 -34.60 -0.99
C SER A 380 -0.56 -33.72 -1.92
N PHE A 381 -1.83 -34.06 -2.04
CA PHE A 381 -2.80 -33.23 -2.76
C PHE A 381 -3.09 -31.95 -1.95
N SER A 382 -3.11 -30.81 -2.64
CA SER A 382 -3.66 -29.59 -2.05
C SER A 382 -5.17 -29.76 -1.81
N THR A 383 -5.69 -29.14 -0.75
CA THR A 383 -7.10 -29.21 -0.41
C THR A 383 -7.73 -27.82 -0.41
N LEU A 384 -9.04 -27.80 -0.58
CA LEU A 384 -9.87 -26.59 -0.50
C LEU A 384 -10.91 -26.80 0.61
N VAL A 385 -11.11 -25.73 1.42
CA VAL A 385 -12.12 -25.68 2.47
C VAL A 385 -13.13 -24.61 2.11
N CYS A 386 -14.43 -24.97 2.10
CA CYS A 386 -15.54 -24.03 1.91
C CYS A 386 -16.51 -24.13 3.07
N GLU A 387 -16.91 -22.98 3.58
CA GLU A 387 -17.92 -22.87 4.60
C GLU A 387 -18.79 -21.63 4.31
N ASN A 388 -20.09 -21.85 4.08
CA ASN A 388 -21.07 -20.78 3.80
C ASN A 388 -20.68 -19.89 2.59
N VAL A 389 -20.30 -20.51 1.48
CA VAL A 389 -19.88 -19.82 0.24
C VAL A 389 -20.89 -20.13 -0.87
N ASP A 390 -21.38 -19.08 -1.51
CA ASP A 390 -22.17 -19.13 -2.74
C ASP A 390 -21.37 -18.54 -3.90
N GLY A 391 -21.31 -19.26 -5.03
CA GLY A 391 -20.48 -18.82 -6.14
C GLY A 391 -20.45 -19.79 -7.32
N SER A 392 -19.44 -19.63 -8.15
CA SER A 392 -19.24 -20.45 -9.34
C SER A 392 -17.77 -20.81 -9.56
N VAL A 393 -17.58 -21.91 -10.27
CA VAL A 393 -16.25 -22.43 -10.60
C VAL A 393 -16.18 -22.71 -12.09
N SER A 394 -15.09 -22.33 -12.75
CA SER A 394 -14.86 -22.62 -14.15
C SER A 394 -13.38 -22.80 -14.49
N GLY A 395 -13.11 -23.46 -15.60
CA GLY A 395 -11.75 -23.76 -16.06
C GLY A 395 -11.04 -24.82 -15.22
N LYS A 396 -9.71 -24.74 -15.14
CA LYS A 396 -8.89 -25.70 -14.40
C LYS A 396 -8.99 -25.47 -12.90
N MET A 397 -9.26 -26.51 -12.12
CA MET A 397 -9.36 -26.43 -10.66
C MET A 397 -8.48 -27.47 -9.97
N VAL A 398 -7.43 -26.96 -9.29
CA VAL A 398 -6.56 -27.72 -8.39
C VAL A 398 -6.32 -26.81 -7.16
N PRO A 399 -6.75 -27.22 -5.96
CA PRO A 399 -7.49 -28.43 -5.59
C PRO A 399 -8.92 -28.47 -6.14
N GLN A 400 -9.53 -29.69 -6.10
CA GLN A 400 -10.92 -29.87 -6.49
C GLN A 400 -11.84 -28.96 -5.65
N HIS A 401 -12.80 -28.30 -6.30
CA HIS A 401 -13.68 -27.32 -5.67
C HIS A 401 -14.72 -27.93 -4.71
N CYS A 402 -15.25 -27.11 -3.83
CA CYS A 402 -16.36 -27.42 -2.92
C CYS A 402 -17.54 -26.43 -3.04
N ILE A 403 -17.52 -25.56 -4.05
CA ILE A 403 -18.63 -24.66 -4.39
C ILE A 403 -19.54 -25.42 -5.36
N ASN A 404 -20.82 -25.51 -5.06
CA ASN A 404 -21.86 -26.19 -5.87
C ASN A 404 -22.53 -25.19 -6.79
#